data_eb39ccde9162a3d426bd9a47edc39918
#
_entry.id   eb39ccde9162a3d426bd9a47edc39918
#
_cell.length_a   1.000
_cell.length_b   1.000
_cell.length_c   1.000
_cell.angle_alpha   90.00
_cell.angle_beta   90.00
_cell.angle_gamma   90.00
#
_symmetry.space_group_name_H-M   'P 1'
#
loop_
_entity.id
_entity.type
_entity.pdbx_description
1 polymer ?
#
loop_
_entity_poly.entity_id
_entity_poly.type
_entity_poly.pdbx_seq_one_letter_code
_entity_poly.pdbx_strand_id
1 'polypeptide(L)'
;MIAPYMAVALQTTVRHAAKRDDVVVNLAHIEAMIDLVTHICSLELPVRLITLGEGAIQGFVDEIANLTPAEYADTMAADVPGWETDRLGEKAKEKGCFILGQLKTKHPKFPGRFFNTVFLIDPHGKVVWQHQKNIVLHVEHSTTPHDVYDEWIA
;
A
#
# COMPACT_ATOMS: atom_id res chain seq x y z
N MET A 1 10.52 -24.97 14.56
CA MET A 1 10.84 -23.69 15.24
C MET A 1 11.26 -22.71 14.15
N ILE A 2 10.71 -21.49 14.11
CA ILE A 2 11.14 -20.45 13.14
C ILE A 2 12.44 -19.84 13.65
N ALA A 3 13.47 -19.73 12.80
CA ALA A 3 14.71 -19.06 13.15
C ALA A 3 14.45 -17.56 13.46
N PRO A 4 15.20 -16.93 14.37
CA PRO A 4 15.05 -15.51 14.66
C PRO A 4 15.22 -14.66 13.41
N TYR A 5 14.42 -13.58 13.31
CA TYR A 5 14.45 -12.66 12.19
C TYR A 5 14.09 -11.23 12.64
N MET A 6 14.40 -10.26 11.81
CA MET A 6 14.04 -8.86 12.00
C MET A 6 12.73 -8.56 11.25
N ALA A 7 11.78 -7.94 11.97
CA ALA A 7 10.62 -7.26 11.38
C ALA A 7 10.82 -5.74 11.54
N VAL A 8 10.68 -5.02 10.45
CA VAL A 8 10.96 -3.57 10.38
C VAL A 8 9.69 -2.81 10.06
N ALA A 9 9.33 -1.84 10.90
CA ALA A 9 8.28 -0.88 10.61
C ALA A 9 8.92 0.42 10.09
N LEU A 10 8.72 0.74 8.81
CA LEU A 10 9.22 1.97 8.21
C LEU A 10 8.26 3.13 8.52
N GLN A 11 8.78 4.15 9.20
CA GLN A 11 8.10 5.42 9.39
C GLN A 11 8.61 6.41 8.34
N THR A 12 7.95 6.41 7.19
CA THR A 12 8.27 7.35 6.11
C THR A 12 7.61 8.71 6.36
N THR A 13 8.17 9.77 5.78
CA THR A 13 7.45 11.03 5.68
C THR A 13 6.26 10.85 4.76
N VAL A 14 5.05 11.01 5.28
CA VAL A 14 3.82 10.99 4.47
C VAL A 14 3.76 12.26 3.63
N ARG A 15 3.80 12.10 2.32
CA ARG A 15 3.67 13.19 1.34
C ARG A 15 2.42 12.97 0.51
N HIS A 16 1.59 13.99 0.41
CA HIS A 16 0.38 13.92 -0.41
C HIS A 16 0.74 13.85 -1.88
N ALA A 17 0.23 12.84 -2.56
CA ALA A 17 0.29 12.73 -4.01
C ALA A 17 -0.94 13.41 -4.60
N ALA A 18 -0.77 14.62 -5.14
CA ALA A 18 -1.87 15.34 -5.80
C ALA A 18 -2.17 14.80 -7.21
N LYS A 19 -1.25 14.06 -7.79
CA LYS A 19 -1.38 13.36 -9.08
C LYS A 19 -0.56 12.07 -9.06
N ARG A 20 -0.82 11.19 -10.03
CA ARG A 20 -0.12 9.89 -10.13
C ARG A 20 1.41 10.00 -10.18
N ASP A 21 1.93 11.03 -10.83
CA ASP A 21 3.39 11.25 -10.91
C ASP A 21 4.06 11.48 -9.56
N ASP A 22 3.32 12.04 -8.59
CA ASP A 22 3.86 12.29 -7.24
C ASP A 22 4.10 10.99 -6.48
N VAL A 23 3.35 9.92 -6.79
CA VAL A 23 3.53 8.58 -6.23
C VAL A 23 4.90 8.01 -6.57
N VAL A 24 5.45 8.34 -7.74
CA VAL A 24 6.80 7.93 -8.15
C VAL A 24 7.86 8.38 -7.15
N VAL A 25 7.74 9.62 -6.67
CA VAL A 25 8.69 10.22 -5.70
C VAL A 25 8.58 9.53 -4.34
N ASN A 26 7.35 9.24 -3.90
CA ASN A 26 7.12 8.55 -2.63
C ASN A 26 7.67 7.12 -2.68
N LEU A 27 7.41 6.38 -3.76
CA LEU A 27 7.95 5.03 -3.95
C LEU A 27 9.47 5.01 -4.00
N ALA A 28 10.11 5.93 -4.72
CA ALA A 28 11.56 6.02 -4.77
C ALA A 28 12.16 6.27 -3.38
N HIS A 29 11.51 7.09 -2.55
CA HIS A 29 11.92 7.31 -1.17
C HIS A 29 11.76 6.03 -0.32
N ILE A 30 10.62 5.33 -0.44
CA ILE A 30 10.38 4.08 0.26
C ILE A 30 11.40 3.01 -0.15
N GLU A 31 11.69 2.86 -1.42
CA GLU A 31 12.69 1.93 -1.95
C GLU A 31 14.09 2.21 -1.37
N ALA A 32 14.50 3.47 -1.32
CA ALA A 32 15.77 3.86 -0.71
C ALA A 32 15.81 3.54 0.80
N MET A 33 14.70 3.74 1.51
CA MET A 33 14.61 3.35 2.92
C MET A 33 14.65 1.83 3.11
N ILE A 34 14.00 1.06 2.24
CA ILE A 34 14.09 -0.41 2.24
C ILE A 34 15.54 -0.85 2.08
N ASP A 35 16.26 -0.26 1.12
CA ASP A 35 17.69 -0.57 0.89
C ASP A 35 18.54 -0.28 2.14
N LEU A 36 18.33 0.88 2.74
CA LEU A 36 19.08 1.30 3.94
C LEU A 36 18.80 0.39 5.13
N VAL A 37 17.52 0.14 5.46
CA VAL A 37 17.20 -0.65 6.67
C VAL A 37 17.56 -2.11 6.51
N THR A 38 17.41 -2.68 5.31
CA THR A 38 17.83 -4.06 5.06
C THR A 38 19.34 -4.21 5.18
N HIS A 39 20.11 -3.22 4.71
CA HIS A 39 21.57 -3.23 4.88
C HIS A 39 21.98 -3.16 6.37
N ILE A 40 21.41 -2.23 7.13
CA ILE A 40 21.78 -2.03 8.54
C ILE A 40 21.31 -3.20 9.41
N CYS A 41 20.04 -3.58 9.30
CA CYS A 41 19.43 -4.60 10.16
C CYS A 41 19.97 -6.01 9.86
N SER A 42 20.34 -6.31 8.62
CA SER A 42 20.86 -7.63 8.25
C SER A 42 22.25 -7.94 8.83
N LEU A 43 22.91 -6.97 9.43
CA LEU A 43 24.17 -7.21 10.13
C LEU A 43 24.00 -8.10 11.39
N GLU A 44 22.80 -8.16 11.95
CA GLU A 44 22.50 -8.99 13.14
C GLU A 44 21.59 -10.16 12.82
N LEU A 45 20.47 -9.93 12.15
CA LEU A 45 19.46 -10.92 11.81
C LEU A 45 18.87 -10.67 10.41
N PRO A 46 18.45 -11.72 9.69
CA PRO A 46 17.83 -11.52 8.39
C PRO A 46 16.52 -10.74 8.53
N VAL A 47 16.34 -9.70 7.73
CA VAL A 47 15.06 -9.00 7.61
C VAL A 47 14.10 -9.89 6.83
N ARG A 48 12.93 -10.21 7.43
CA ARG A 48 11.90 -11.06 6.81
C ARG A 48 10.59 -10.35 6.54
N LEU A 49 10.33 -9.24 7.22
CA LEU A 49 9.12 -8.46 7.06
C LEU A 49 9.46 -6.96 7.13
N ILE A 50 8.94 -6.22 6.18
CA ILE A 50 8.95 -4.76 6.20
C ILE A 50 7.50 -4.30 6.14
N THR A 51 7.10 -3.38 7.01
CA THR A 51 5.77 -2.78 7.01
C THR A 51 5.87 -1.29 6.73
N LEU A 52 4.98 -0.79 5.87
CA LEU A 52 4.81 0.62 5.58
C LEU A 52 3.60 1.16 6.36
N GLY A 53 3.67 2.42 6.78
CA GLY A 53 2.52 3.08 7.39
C GLY A 53 1.39 3.35 6.40
N GLU A 54 0.17 3.53 6.91
CA GLU A 54 -0.95 4.04 6.11
C GLU A 54 -0.59 5.38 5.48
N GLY A 55 -0.95 5.60 4.23
CA GLY A 55 -0.65 6.82 3.49
C GLY A 55 0.80 6.95 3.01
N ALA A 56 1.70 6.00 3.30
CA ALA A 56 3.12 6.11 2.92
C ALA A 56 3.32 6.30 1.41
N ILE A 57 2.46 5.71 0.57
CA ILE A 57 2.60 5.72 -0.89
C ILE A 57 1.84 6.90 -1.52
N GLN A 58 0.55 7.07 -1.20
CA GLN A 58 -0.31 8.08 -1.84
C GLN A 58 -0.61 9.29 -0.95
N GLY A 59 -0.31 9.23 0.35
CA GLY A 59 -0.74 10.22 1.33
C GLY A 59 -2.25 10.11 1.62
N PHE A 60 -2.80 11.22 2.11
CA PHE A 60 -4.21 11.33 2.53
C PHE A 60 -4.97 12.39 1.71
N VAL A 61 -4.68 12.48 0.42
CA VAL A 61 -5.25 13.52 -0.46
C VAL A 61 -6.75 13.37 -0.65
N ASP A 62 -7.27 12.15 -0.53
CA ASP A 62 -8.70 11.86 -0.57
C ASP A 62 -9.49 12.52 0.58
N GLU A 63 -8.80 12.93 1.64
CA GLU A 63 -9.39 13.62 2.78
C GLU A 63 -9.35 15.15 2.66
N ILE A 64 -8.40 15.68 1.86
CA ILE A 64 -8.13 17.13 1.79
C ILE A 64 -8.31 17.74 0.40
N ALA A 65 -8.37 16.93 -0.65
CA ALA A 65 -8.64 17.41 -2.01
C ALA A 65 -10.16 17.48 -2.25
N ASN A 66 -10.59 18.50 -2.98
CA ASN A 66 -11.98 18.64 -3.41
C ASN A 66 -12.34 17.68 -4.57
N LEU A 67 -11.89 16.43 -4.47
CA LEU A 67 -12.23 15.38 -5.43
C LEU A 67 -13.45 14.61 -4.92
N THR A 68 -14.39 14.34 -5.80
CA THR A 68 -15.42 13.35 -5.51
C THR A 68 -14.80 11.95 -5.44
N PRO A 69 -15.44 10.98 -4.74
CA PRO A 69 -14.96 9.60 -4.74
C PRO A 69 -14.74 9.01 -6.14
N ALA A 70 -15.61 9.36 -7.10
CA ALA A 70 -15.48 8.90 -8.49
C ALA A 70 -14.24 9.50 -9.18
N GLU A 71 -14.01 10.80 -9.04
CA GLU A 71 -12.82 11.45 -9.58
C GLU A 71 -11.54 10.90 -8.98
N TYR A 72 -11.52 10.63 -7.66
CA TYR A 72 -10.39 10.00 -7.00
C TYR A 72 -10.16 8.56 -7.50
N ALA A 73 -11.21 7.77 -7.63
CA ALA A 73 -11.15 6.42 -8.18
C ALA A 73 -10.54 6.40 -9.58
N ASP A 74 -10.92 7.34 -10.44
CA ASP A 74 -10.46 7.40 -11.82
C ASP A 74 -9.01 7.91 -11.95
N THR A 75 -8.61 8.88 -11.12
CA THR A 75 -7.35 9.61 -11.30
C THR A 75 -6.23 9.14 -10.37
N MET A 76 -6.55 8.69 -9.15
CA MET A 76 -5.56 8.42 -8.11
C MET A 76 -5.53 6.99 -7.60
N ALA A 77 -6.68 6.29 -7.60
CA ALA A 77 -6.73 4.95 -7.07
C ALA A 77 -5.93 3.96 -7.92
N ALA A 78 -5.21 3.07 -7.25
CA ALA A 78 -4.33 2.09 -7.86
C ALA A 78 -5.07 0.78 -8.17
N ASP A 79 -4.52 0.01 -9.09
CA ASP A 79 -4.83 -1.42 -9.21
C ASP A 79 -3.92 -2.22 -8.26
N VAL A 80 -4.42 -3.31 -7.70
CA VAL A 80 -3.61 -4.27 -6.91
C VAL A 80 -3.99 -5.70 -7.33
N PRO A 81 -3.06 -6.48 -7.94
CA PRO A 81 -1.70 -6.08 -8.34
C PRO A 81 -1.68 -4.96 -9.36
N GLY A 82 -0.65 -4.14 -9.34
CA GLY A 82 -0.46 -3.04 -10.26
C GLY A 82 0.93 -2.41 -10.12
N TRP A 83 1.15 -1.32 -10.80
CA TRP A 83 2.45 -0.70 -10.94
C TRP A 83 3.17 -0.43 -9.60
N GLU A 84 2.45 0.06 -8.57
CA GLU A 84 3.03 0.33 -7.25
C GLU A 84 3.48 -0.96 -6.55
N THR A 85 2.63 -1.99 -6.62
CA THR A 85 2.94 -3.29 -6.03
C THR A 85 4.01 -4.04 -6.81
N ASP A 86 4.11 -3.84 -8.12
CA ASP A 86 5.17 -4.42 -8.94
C ASP A 86 6.54 -3.85 -8.56
N ARG A 87 6.66 -2.53 -8.38
CA ARG A 87 7.89 -1.88 -7.91
C ARG A 87 8.33 -2.39 -6.52
N LEU A 88 7.39 -2.43 -5.58
CA LEU A 88 7.67 -2.99 -4.25
C LEU A 88 7.94 -4.50 -4.31
N GLY A 89 7.35 -5.20 -5.25
CA GLY A 89 7.59 -6.61 -5.53
C GLY A 89 9.03 -6.89 -5.96
N GLU A 90 9.61 -6.04 -6.80
CA GLU A 90 11.03 -6.16 -7.14
C GLU A 90 11.93 -5.97 -5.89
N LYS A 91 11.58 -5.03 -4.99
CA LYS A 91 12.29 -4.87 -3.72
C LYS A 91 12.11 -6.06 -2.77
N ALA A 92 10.90 -6.59 -2.66
CA ALA A 92 10.62 -7.80 -1.86
C ALA A 92 11.47 -8.99 -2.34
N LYS A 93 11.55 -9.19 -3.65
CA LYS A 93 12.35 -10.23 -4.28
C LYS A 93 13.85 -10.01 -4.11
N GLU A 94 14.34 -8.79 -4.33
CA GLU A 94 15.74 -8.41 -4.15
C GLU A 94 16.21 -8.67 -2.72
N LYS A 95 15.39 -8.32 -1.72
CA LYS A 95 15.74 -8.44 -0.29
C LYS A 95 15.33 -9.78 0.33
N GLY A 96 14.58 -10.61 -0.36
CA GLY A 96 14.09 -11.90 0.15
C GLY A 96 13.17 -11.77 1.36
N CYS A 97 12.34 -10.71 1.40
CA CYS A 97 11.46 -10.38 2.52
C CYS A 97 10.03 -10.12 2.08
N PHE A 98 9.09 -10.22 3.03
CA PHE A 98 7.72 -9.76 2.83
C PHE A 98 7.64 -8.24 2.95
N ILE A 99 6.77 -7.60 2.16
CA ILE A 99 6.44 -6.18 2.28
C ILE A 99 4.94 -6.05 2.49
N LEU A 100 4.54 -5.44 3.59
CA LEU A 100 3.16 -5.05 3.89
C LEU A 100 3.01 -3.55 3.64
N GLY A 101 2.04 -3.17 2.84
CA GLY A 101 1.75 -1.77 2.51
C GLY A 101 0.26 -1.50 2.39
N GLN A 102 -0.09 -0.25 2.12
CA GLN A 102 -1.45 0.20 1.94
C GLN A 102 -1.56 1.10 0.71
N LEU A 103 -2.66 0.97 -0.02
CA LEU A 103 -3.03 1.81 -1.16
C LEU A 103 -4.53 2.13 -1.12
N LYS A 104 -4.89 3.27 -1.66
CA LYS A 104 -6.26 3.52 -2.10
C LYS A 104 -6.43 2.86 -3.47
N THR A 105 -7.35 1.89 -3.56
CA THR A 105 -7.47 0.99 -4.72
C THR A 105 -8.83 1.09 -5.37
N LYS A 106 -8.89 1.01 -6.68
CA LYS A 106 -10.15 0.77 -7.40
C LYS A 106 -10.49 -0.71 -7.40
N HIS A 107 -11.74 -1.02 -7.68
CA HIS A 107 -12.21 -2.39 -7.79
C HIS A 107 -13.08 -2.54 -9.03
N PRO A 108 -12.85 -3.53 -9.90
CA PRO A 108 -13.55 -3.64 -11.19
C PRO A 108 -15.07 -3.82 -11.05
N LYS A 109 -15.54 -4.43 -9.97
CA LYS A 109 -16.97 -4.62 -9.69
C LYS A 109 -17.66 -3.33 -9.24
N PHE A 110 -16.90 -2.32 -8.76
CA PHE A 110 -17.43 -1.08 -8.18
C PHE A 110 -16.85 0.16 -8.86
N PRO A 111 -17.22 0.44 -10.12
CA PRO A 111 -16.72 1.61 -10.84
C PRO A 111 -17.11 2.91 -10.11
N GLY A 112 -16.20 3.89 -10.11
CA GLY A 112 -16.39 5.16 -9.42
C GLY A 112 -16.25 5.09 -7.90
N ARG A 113 -15.86 3.93 -7.35
CA ARG A 113 -15.56 3.75 -5.92
C ARG A 113 -14.10 3.35 -5.74
N PHE A 114 -13.52 3.71 -4.60
CA PHE A 114 -12.20 3.26 -4.20
C PHE A 114 -12.22 2.77 -2.74
N PHE A 115 -11.28 1.90 -2.43
CA PHE A 115 -11.15 1.23 -1.14
C PHE A 115 -9.80 1.53 -0.53
N ASN A 116 -9.74 1.60 0.79
CA ASN A 116 -8.48 1.63 1.52
C ASN A 116 -8.02 0.19 1.74
N THR A 117 -7.01 -0.24 0.98
CA THR A 117 -6.60 -1.65 0.89
C THR A 117 -5.20 -1.85 1.43
N VAL A 118 -5.05 -2.74 2.40
CA VAL A 118 -3.76 -3.29 2.82
C VAL A 118 -3.43 -4.47 1.92
N PHE A 119 -2.18 -4.59 1.52
CA PHE A 119 -1.67 -5.72 0.72
C PHE A 119 -0.39 -6.29 1.33
N LEU A 120 -0.16 -7.59 1.08
CA LEU A 120 1.07 -8.28 1.44
C LEU A 120 1.74 -8.82 0.17
N ILE A 121 2.99 -8.46 -0.02
CA ILE A 121 3.87 -8.98 -1.08
C ILE A 121 4.82 -10.02 -0.46
N ASP A 122 4.96 -11.17 -1.11
CA ASP A 122 5.87 -12.22 -0.69
C ASP A 122 7.32 -12.02 -1.20
N PRO A 123 8.30 -12.82 -0.73
CA PRO A 123 9.69 -12.74 -1.19
C PRO A 123 9.90 -13.10 -2.66
N HIS A 124 8.88 -13.55 -3.38
CA HIS A 124 8.91 -13.76 -4.84
C HIS A 124 8.38 -12.56 -5.62
N GLY A 125 8.00 -11.48 -4.91
CA GLY A 125 7.48 -10.24 -5.50
C GLY A 125 5.99 -10.31 -5.86
N LYS A 126 5.23 -11.26 -5.31
CA LYS A 126 3.81 -11.44 -5.62
C LYS A 126 2.93 -10.91 -4.49
N VAL A 127 1.86 -10.22 -4.86
CA VAL A 127 0.78 -9.91 -3.92
C VAL A 127 0.07 -11.22 -3.57
N VAL A 128 0.17 -11.62 -2.30
CA VAL A 128 -0.38 -12.90 -1.80
C VAL A 128 -1.59 -12.71 -0.88
N TRP A 129 -1.85 -11.50 -0.46
CA TRP A 129 -2.99 -11.18 0.39
C TRP A 129 -3.40 -9.72 0.27
N GLN A 130 -4.71 -9.46 0.39
CA GLN A 130 -5.31 -8.13 0.42
C GLN A 130 -6.44 -8.09 1.43
N HIS A 131 -6.65 -6.92 2.04
CA HIS A 131 -7.79 -6.67 2.93
C HIS A 131 -8.22 -5.21 2.80
N GLN A 132 -9.51 -4.99 2.61
CA GLN A 132 -10.12 -3.66 2.59
C GLN A 132 -10.45 -3.22 4.02
N LYS A 133 -10.14 -1.98 4.34
CA LYS A 133 -10.45 -1.35 5.63
C LYS A 133 -11.96 -1.39 5.88
N ASN A 134 -12.36 -1.99 7.00
CA ASN A 134 -13.78 -2.18 7.35
C ASN A 134 -14.40 -0.96 8.04
N ILE A 135 -13.59 -0.18 8.73
CA ILE A 135 -14.00 1.02 9.45
C ILE A 135 -13.09 2.17 9.02
N VAL A 136 -13.68 3.18 8.42
CA VAL A 136 -12.99 4.40 7.98
C VAL A 136 -13.31 5.55 8.89
N LEU A 137 -12.45 6.55 8.94
CA LEU A 137 -12.73 7.81 9.63
C LEU A 137 -13.85 8.56 8.88
N HIS A 138 -14.64 9.36 9.59
CA HIS A 138 -15.73 10.15 9.00
C HIS A 138 -15.28 11.14 7.93
N VAL A 139 -13.99 11.46 7.87
CA VAL A 139 -13.38 12.34 6.86
C VAL A 139 -12.83 11.57 5.66
N GLU A 140 -12.70 10.23 5.76
CA GLU A 140 -12.26 9.39 4.64
C GLU A 140 -13.40 9.19 3.65
N HIS A 141 -13.11 9.34 2.37
CA HIS A 141 -14.07 9.12 1.29
C HIS A 141 -14.00 7.71 0.69
N SER A 142 -13.14 6.84 1.22
CA SER A 142 -13.02 5.47 0.76
C SER A 142 -14.26 4.64 1.10
N THR A 143 -14.66 3.80 0.16
CA THR A 143 -15.74 2.82 0.33
C THR A 143 -15.27 1.68 1.23
N THR A 144 -16.14 1.19 2.11
CA THR A 144 -15.89 -0.03 2.89
C THR A 144 -16.62 -1.24 2.30
N PRO A 145 -16.23 -2.48 2.62
CA PRO A 145 -17.00 -3.67 2.27
C PRO A 145 -18.46 -3.62 2.74
N HIS A 146 -18.74 -2.95 3.86
CA HIS A 146 -20.11 -2.80 4.38
C HIS A 146 -20.99 -1.91 3.50
N ASP A 147 -20.41 -0.88 2.86
CA ASP A 147 -21.17 0.04 2.00
C ASP A 147 -21.67 -0.64 0.72
N VAL A 148 -21.05 -1.76 0.35
CA VAL A 148 -21.32 -2.50 -0.89
C VAL A 148 -21.59 -3.99 -0.62
N TYR A 149 -21.96 -4.32 0.61
CA TYR A 149 -22.05 -5.73 1.05
C TYR A 149 -22.93 -6.58 0.15
N ASP A 150 -24.17 -6.14 -0.12
CA ASP A 150 -25.11 -6.91 -0.94
C ASP A 150 -24.63 -7.09 -2.38
N GLU A 151 -23.98 -6.07 -2.94
CA GLU A 151 -23.37 -6.12 -4.27
C GLU A 151 -22.10 -6.99 -4.27
N TRP A 152 -21.36 -7.05 -3.12
CA TRP A 152 -20.13 -7.82 -2.99
C TRP A 152 -20.39 -9.32 -3.01
N ILE A 153 -21.43 -9.76 -2.31
CA ILE A 153 -21.80 -11.18 -2.19
C ILE A 153 -22.65 -11.71 -3.36
N ALA A 154 -23.28 -10.84 -4.15
CA ALA A 154 -23.99 -11.20 -5.36
C ALA A 154 -23.05 -11.56 -6.52
#